data_b4a7206328bb8a90b7018dabe8947a86
#
_entry.id   b4a7206328bb8a90b7018dabe8947a86
#
_cell.length_a   1.000
_cell.length_b   1.000
_cell.length_c   1.000
_cell.angle_alpha   90.00
_cell.angle_beta   90.00
_cell.angle_gamma   90.00
#
_symmetry.space_group_name_H-M   'P 1'
#
loop_
_entity.id
_entity.type
_entity.pdbx_description
1 polymer ?
#
loop_
_entity_poly.entity_id
_entity_poly.type
_entity_poly.pdbx_seq_one_letter_code
_entity_poly.pdbx_strand_id
1 'polypeptide(L)'
;AASDVYKRQERDSDLPVLEPVLSYQVLLPEGADVHAALGKFHRLEEEEPQLHVVWNETLGEIHVQLMGEIQLEVLKSLLAERYGLEVSFGPGGILYKETITEAMEGVGHYEPLRHYAEVHLKLEPLPRGSGMQFAADCREEVLDKNWQRLVLTHLEEKQHVGVLMGAPLTDMKIT
;
A
#
# COMPACT_ATOMS: atom_id res chain seq x y z
N ALA A 1 -21.42 -30.16 16.41
CA ALA A 1 -22.23 -29.64 15.29
C ALA A 1 -22.27 -28.09 15.21
N ALA A 2 -21.83 -27.36 16.25
CA ALA A 2 -21.78 -25.88 16.22
C ALA A 2 -20.41 -25.31 15.77
N SER A 3 -19.36 -26.12 15.72
CA SER A 3 -18.00 -25.65 15.34
C SER A 3 -17.74 -25.61 13.84
N ASP A 4 -18.58 -26.24 13.03
CA ASP A 4 -18.38 -26.29 11.56
C ASP A 4 -18.98 -25.09 10.81
N VAL A 5 -19.85 -24.32 11.44
CA VAL A 5 -20.47 -23.14 10.82
C VAL A 5 -19.49 -21.95 10.79
N TYR A 6 -18.62 -21.83 11.80
CA TYR A 6 -17.63 -20.73 11.85
C TYR A 6 -16.43 -20.92 10.93
N LYS A 7 -16.10 -22.16 10.54
CA LYS A 7 -15.00 -22.43 9.59
C LYS A 7 -15.34 -22.15 8.11
N ARG A 8 -16.60 -21.91 7.79
CA ARG A 8 -17.06 -21.63 6.42
C ARG A 8 -17.07 -20.13 6.07
N GLN A 9 -16.94 -19.23 7.03
CA GLN A 9 -16.96 -17.78 6.79
C GLN A 9 -15.60 -17.15 6.45
N GLU A 10 -14.50 -17.89 6.61
CA GLU A 10 -13.14 -17.40 6.30
C GLU A 10 -12.66 -17.69 4.86
N ARG A 11 -13.52 -18.23 3.97
CA ARG A 11 -13.12 -18.60 2.60
C ARG A 11 -13.61 -17.66 1.49
N ASP A 12 -14.29 -16.58 1.81
CA ASP A 12 -14.90 -15.68 0.80
C ASP A 12 -14.12 -14.40 0.53
N SER A 13 -12.84 -14.31 0.92
CA SER A 13 -12.01 -13.12 0.65
C SER A 13 -10.97 -13.28 -0.47
N ASP A 14 -10.98 -14.39 -1.20
CA ASP A 14 -10.06 -14.63 -2.33
C ASP A 14 -10.57 -14.10 -3.68
N LEU A 15 -11.47 -13.11 -3.68
CA LEU A 15 -11.68 -12.34 -4.90
C LEU A 15 -10.45 -11.46 -5.12
N PRO A 16 -9.81 -11.54 -6.31
CA PRO A 16 -8.66 -10.67 -6.58
C PRO A 16 -9.13 -9.23 -6.43
N VAL A 17 -8.61 -8.54 -5.43
CA VAL A 17 -8.80 -7.10 -5.29
C VAL A 17 -8.19 -6.49 -6.53
N LEU A 18 -9.03 -5.92 -7.39
CA LEU A 18 -8.56 -5.24 -8.58
C LEU A 18 -7.74 -4.03 -8.13
N GLU A 19 -6.44 -4.08 -8.34
CA GLU A 19 -5.54 -2.99 -8.01
C GLU A 19 -5.60 -1.89 -9.08
N PRO A 20 -5.54 -0.61 -8.69
CA PRO A 20 -5.46 0.49 -9.63
C PRO A 20 -4.17 0.38 -10.46
N VAL A 21 -4.26 0.73 -11.73
CA VAL A 21 -3.14 0.63 -12.69
C VAL A 21 -2.69 2.00 -13.23
N LEU A 22 -3.48 3.04 -13.01
CA LEU A 22 -3.22 4.39 -13.50
C LEU A 22 -3.19 5.38 -12.34
N SER A 23 -2.24 6.30 -12.40
CA SER A 23 -2.11 7.42 -11.46
C SER A 23 -2.29 8.73 -12.18
N TYR A 24 -3.10 9.62 -11.63
CA TYR A 24 -3.36 10.96 -12.17
C TYR A 24 -3.05 12.01 -11.11
N GLN A 25 -2.31 13.04 -11.52
CA GLN A 25 -2.11 14.23 -10.70
C GLN A 25 -3.41 15.03 -10.63
N VAL A 26 -3.78 15.46 -9.42
CA VAL A 26 -4.92 16.36 -9.19
C VAL A 26 -4.46 17.80 -9.35
N LEU A 27 -5.07 18.51 -10.27
CA LEU A 27 -4.83 19.94 -10.48
C LEU A 27 -5.95 20.73 -9.79
N LEU A 28 -5.60 21.43 -8.71
CA LEU A 28 -6.53 22.24 -7.96
C LEU A 28 -6.67 23.65 -8.60
N PRO A 29 -7.81 24.33 -8.42
CA PRO A 29 -7.98 25.70 -8.84
C PRO A 29 -7.04 26.64 -8.08
N GLU A 30 -6.72 27.79 -8.67
CA GLU A 30 -5.85 28.79 -8.06
C GLU A 30 -6.39 29.26 -6.69
N GLY A 31 -5.53 29.25 -5.67
CA GLY A 31 -5.88 29.65 -4.31
C GLY A 31 -6.60 28.58 -3.47
N ALA A 32 -6.79 27.38 -3.99
CA ALA A 32 -7.33 26.27 -3.20
C ALA A 32 -6.31 25.78 -2.16
N ASP A 33 -6.77 25.54 -0.95
CA ASP A 33 -5.96 24.90 0.10
C ASP A 33 -5.81 23.41 -0.19
N VAL A 34 -4.56 23.02 -0.47
CA VAL A 34 -4.19 21.65 -0.82
C VAL A 34 -4.51 20.68 0.31
N HIS A 35 -4.26 21.04 1.56
CA HIS A 35 -4.54 20.18 2.71
C HIS A 35 -6.04 20.02 2.96
N ALA A 36 -6.82 21.09 2.78
CA ALA A 36 -8.28 21.00 2.86
C ALA A 36 -8.85 20.14 1.72
N ALA A 37 -8.28 20.21 0.51
CA ALA A 37 -8.63 19.36 -0.60
C ALA A 37 -8.28 17.91 -0.31
N LEU A 38 -7.07 17.60 0.17
CA LEU A 38 -6.62 16.25 0.54
C LEU A 38 -7.60 15.58 1.52
N GLY A 39 -8.06 16.32 2.54
CA GLY A 39 -9.06 15.80 3.48
C GLY A 39 -10.41 15.41 2.82
N LYS A 40 -10.80 16.10 1.73
CA LYS A 40 -12.00 15.74 0.96
C LYS A 40 -11.78 14.48 0.12
N PHE A 41 -10.59 14.33 -0.48
CA PHE A 41 -10.22 13.13 -1.22
C PHE A 41 -10.17 11.88 -0.32
N HIS A 42 -9.60 11.96 0.87
CA HIS A 42 -9.59 10.85 1.81
C HIS A 42 -11.00 10.41 2.26
N ARG A 43 -11.93 11.35 2.41
CA ARG A 43 -13.31 11.00 2.70
C ARG A 43 -13.98 10.24 1.55
N LEU A 44 -13.66 10.58 0.29
CA LEU A 44 -14.15 9.84 -0.86
C LEU A 44 -13.49 8.47 -0.97
N GLU A 45 -12.21 8.35 -0.62
CA GLU A 45 -11.49 7.07 -0.56
C GLU A 45 -12.13 6.10 0.45
N GLU A 46 -12.61 6.59 1.60
CA GLU A 46 -13.35 5.78 2.57
C GLU A 46 -14.69 5.23 2.02
N GLU A 47 -15.33 5.97 1.12
CA GLU A 47 -16.59 5.58 0.48
C GLU A 47 -16.39 4.68 -0.76
N GLU A 48 -15.28 4.88 -1.48
CA GLU A 48 -14.95 4.22 -2.76
C GLU A 48 -13.65 3.40 -2.64
N PRO A 49 -13.73 2.11 -2.32
CA PRO A 49 -12.56 1.25 -2.09
C PRO A 49 -11.61 1.11 -3.29
N GLN A 50 -12.06 1.48 -4.49
CA GLN A 50 -11.25 1.43 -5.71
C GLN A 50 -10.47 2.73 -5.97
N LEU A 51 -10.73 3.77 -5.20
CA LEU A 51 -10.00 5.03 -5.23
C LEU A 51 -8.86 4.97 -4.21
N HIS A 52 -7.63 5.17 -4.65
CA HIS A 52 -6.49 5.36 -3.75
C HIS A 52 -5.94 6.76 -3.90
N VAL A 53 -5.79 7.45 -2.79
CA VAL A 53 -5.28 8.82 -2.72
C VAL A 53 -3.85 8.79 -2.19
N VAL A 54 -2.93 9.34 -2.96
CA VAL A 54 -1.51 9.41 -2.59
C VAL A 54 -1.08 10.87 -2.48
N TRP A 55 -0.58 11.24 -1.32
CA TRP A 55 0.04 12.52 -1.09
C TRP A 55 1.54 12.45 -1.36
N ASN A 56 2.04 13.24 -2.31
CA ASN A 56 3.47 13.37 -2.56
C ASN A 56 4.01 14.59 -1.79
N GLU A 57 4.65 14.33 -0.66
CA GLU A 57 5.21 15.39 0.20
C GLU A 57 6.32 16.21 -0.48
N THR A 58 7.12 15.57 -1.34
CA THR A 58 8.25 16.21 -2.02
C THR A 58 7.78 17.25 -3.04
N LEU A 59 6.71 16.94 -3.76
CA LEU A 59 6.16 17.81 -4.80
C LEU A 59 4.99 18.67 -4.29
N GLY A 60 4.42 18.33 -3.13
CA GLY A 60 3.22 18.99 -2.61
C GLY A 60 1.99 18.72 -3.47
N GLU A 61 1.89 17.53 -4.07
CA GLU A 61 0.87 17.16 -5.04
C GLU A 61 -0.01 16.02 -4.53
N ILE A 62 -1.30 16.08 -4.88
CA ILE A 62 -2.25 14.98 -4.68
C ILE A 62 -2.29 14.14 -5.95
N HIS A 63 -2.13 12.86 -5.82
CA HIS A 63 -2.31 11.89 -6.89
C HIS A 63 -3.49 10.96 -6.55
N VAL A 64 -4.28 10.61 -7.55
CA VAL A 64 -5.33 9.61 -7.44
C VAL A 64 -5.00 8.42 -8.31
N GLN A 65 -5.14 7.23 -7.74
CA GLN A 65 -4.90 5.98 -8.43
C GLN A 65 -6.23 5.30 -8.70
N LEU A 66 -6.47 4.96 -9.96
CA LEU A 66 -7.74 4.49 -10.48
C LEU A 66 -7.51 3.37 -11.50
N MET A 67 -8.57 2.65 -11.82
CA MET A 67 -8.54 1.59 -12.83
C MET A 67 -8.78 2.10 -14.25
N GLY A 68 -9.37 3.29 -14.42
CA GLY A 68 -9.69 3.83 -15.74
C GLY A 68 -10.18 5.26 -15.72
N GLU A 69 -10.18 5.88 -16.92
CA GLU A 69 -10.54 7.30 -17.11
C GLU A 69 -12.00 7.63 -16.76
N ILE A 70 -12.90 6.67 -16.88
CA ILE A 70 -14.32 6.89 -16.56
C ILE A 70 -14.50 7.26 -15.09
N GLN A 71 -13.67 6.69 -14.21
CA GLN A 71 -13.69 7.01 -12.78
C GLN A 71 -13.27 8.44 -12.49
N LEU A 72 -12.41 9.05 -13.33
CA LEU A 72 -12.03 10.46 -13.18
C LEU A 72 -13.21 11.41 -13.38
N GLU A 73 -14.06 11.16 -14.36
CA GLU A 73 -15.24 11.99 -14.61
C GLU A 73 -16.24 11.89 -13.45
N VAL A 74 -16.44 10.68 -12.93
CA VAL A 74 -17.28 10.45 -11.75
C VAL A 74 -16.71 11.18 -10.53
N LEU A 75 -15.41 11.03 -10.29
CA LEU A 75 -14.70 11.69 -9.18
C LEU A 75 -14.79 13.22 -9.29
N LYS A 76 -14.62 13.77 -10.48
CA LYS A 76 -14.74 15.20 -10.75
C LYS A 76 -16.16 15.71 -10.42
N SER A 77 -17.18 14.98 -10.87
CA SER A 77 -18.57 15.33 -10.59
C SER A 77 -18.89 15.27 -9.10
N LEU A 78 -18.43 14.22 -8.41
CA LEU A 78 -18.64 14.07 -6.96
C LEU A 78 -17.97 15.20 -6.16
N LEU A 79 -16.75 15.58 -6.53
CA LEU A 79 -16.03 16.68 -5.86
C LEU A 79 -16.72 18.02 -6.07
N ALA A 80 -17.20 18.29 -7.29
CA ALA A 80 -17.94 19.51 -7.59
C ALA A 80 -19.30 19.57 -6.86
N GLU A 81 -20.08 18.47 -6.90
CA GLU A 81 -21.42 18.43 -6.31
C GLU A 81 -21.40 18.43 -4.78
N ARG A 82 -20.54 17.63 -4.16
CA ARG A 82 -20.54 17.49 -2.69
C ARG A 82 -19.71 18.54 -1.97
N TYR A 83 -18.62 18.98 -2.58
CA TYR A 83 -17.65 19.87 -1.90
C TYR A 83 -17.45 21.22 -2.58
N GLY A 84 -18.13 21.46 -3.72
CA GLY A 84 -17.95 22.68 -4.50
C GLY A 84 -16.49 22.85 -4.99
N LEU A 85 -15.76 21.73 -5.14
CA LEU A 85 -14.36 21.73 -5.54
C LEU A 85 -14.23 21.33 -7.01
N GLU A 86 -13.95 22.29 -7.87
CA GLU A 86 -13.66 22.05 -9.28
C GLU A 86 -12.20 21.65 -9.45
N VAL A 87 -11.96 20.41 -9.83
CA VAL A 87 -10.63 19.87 -10.08
C VAL A 87 -10.47 19.51 -11.55
N SER A 88 -9.23 19.51 -12.01
CA SER A 88 -8.83 18.88 -13.26
C SER A 88 -7.74 17.84 -12.98
N PHE A 89 -7.49 16.99 -13.96
CA PHE A 89 -6.50 15.93 -13.80
C PHE A 89 -5.41 16.10 -14.87
N GLY A 90 -4.18 15.90 -14.45
CA GLY A 90 -3.03 15.85 -15.34
C GLY A 90 -3.03 14.59 -16.21
N PRO A 91 -2.03 14.42 -17.07
CA PRO A 91 -1.88 13.21 -17.86
C PRO A 91 -1.71 11.99 -16.95
N GLY A 92 -2.39 10.90 -17.30
CA GLY A 92 -2.28 9.64 -16.56
C GLY A 92 -0.89 9.02 -16.70
N GLY A 93 -0.36 8.51 -15.60
CA GLY A 93 0.87 7.71 -15.54
C GLY A 93 0.58 6.26 -15.22
N ILE A 94 1.40 5.35 -15.71
CA ILE A 94 1.34 3.92 -15.34
C ILE A 94 1.94 3.76 -13.94
N LEU A 95 1.27 2.99 -13.09
CA LEU A 95 1.81 2.61 -11.80
C LEU A 95 2.84 1.48 -11.98
N TYR A 96 4.08 1.82 -11.73
CA TYR A 96 5.16 0.84 -11.70
C TYR A 96 5.26 0.19 -10.32
N LYS A 97 5.73 -1.05 -10.30
CA LYS A 97 6.14 -1.76 -9.09
C LYS A 97 7.63 -2.12 -9.23
N GLU A 98 8.34 -2.14 -8.12
CA GLU A 98 9.74 -2.54 -8.07
C GLU A 98 9.88 -3.96 -7.54
N THR A 99 10.93 -4.65 -7.98
CA THR A 99 11.33 -5.95 -7.45
C THR A 99 12.85 -6.05 -7.40
N ILE A 100 13.36 -7.09 -6.77
CA ILE A 100 14.79 -7.40 -6.71
C ILE A 100 15.13 -8.45 -7.77
N THR A 101 16.36 -8.39 -8.27
CA THR A 101 16.88 -9.36 -9.26
C THR A 101 17.66 -10.51 -8.63
N GLU A 102 18.21 -10.29 -7.45
CA GLU A 102 19.03 -11.24 -6.71
C GLU A 102 18.62 -11.30 -5.25
N ALA A 103 18.89 -12.43 -4.60
CA ALA A 103 18.66 -12.56 -3.18
C ALA A 103 19.63 -11.64 -2.39
N MET A 104 19.08 -10.95 -1.40
CA MET A 104 19.86 -10.04 -0.55
C MET A 104 19.42 -10.13 0.91
N GLU A 105 20.26 -9.66 1.80
CA GLU A 105 19.98 -9.58 3.22
C GLU A 105 20.01 -8.13 3.68
N GLY A 106 18.99 -7.74 4.45
CA GLY A 106 18.92 -6.47 5.13
C GLY A 106 18.91 -6.68 6.65
N VAL A 107 19.62 -5.83 7.38
CA VAL A 107 19.70 -5.91 8.84
C VAL A 107 19.17 -4.61 9.44
N GLY A 108 18.19 -4.73 10.34
CA GLY A 108 17.71 -3.66 11.18
C GLY A 108 18.19 -3.84 12.62
N HIS A 109 18.81 -2.81 13.19
CA HIS A 109 19.30 -2.80 14.55
C HIS A 109 18.73 -1.61 15.32
N TYR A 110 18.29 -1.85 16.55
CA TYR A 110 17.74 -0.82 17.42
C TYR A 110 18.13 -1.06 18.88
N GLU A 111 18.88 -0.13 19.47
CA GLU A 111 19.41 -0.26 20.83
C GLU A 111 19.21 1.04 21.65
N PRO A 112 17.98 1.45 22.00
CA PRO A 112 17.77 2.56 22.91
C PRO A 112 17.67 2.09 24.36
N LEU A 113 18.35 2.78 25.28
CA LEU A 113 18.09 2.77 26.73
C LEU A 113 17.84 1.37 27.37
N ARG A 114 18.66 0.36 27.12
CA ARG A 114 18.57 -1.03 27.60
C ARG A 114 17.60 -1.96 26.86
N HIS A 115 17.06 -1.54 25.74
CA HIS A 115 16.31 -2.41 24.84
C HIS A 115 17.20 -2.75 23.65
N TYR A 116 17.23 -4.01 23.28
CA TYR A 116 17.95 -4.49 22.12
C TYR A 116 17.00 -5.22 21.19
N ALA A 117 17.02 -4.86 19.94
CA ALA A 117 16.29 -5.58 18.89
C ALA A 117 17.15 -5.60 17.62
N GLU A 118 17.30 -6.77 17.04
CA GLU A 118 17.96 -6.97 15.75
C GLU A 118 17.11 -7.91 14.90
N VAL A 119 16.87 -7.51 13.67
CA VAL A 119 16.10 -8.27 12.70
C VAL A 119 16.89 -8.40 11.42
N HIS A 120 17.10 -9.62 10.97
CA HIS A 120 17.69 -9.97 9.68
C HIS A 120 16.56 -10.34 8.74
N LEU A 121 16.49 -9.69 7.60
CA LEU A 121 15.49 -9.94 6.56
C LEU A 121 16.20 -10.46 5.32
N LYS A 122 15.92 -11.70 4.96
CA LYS A 122 16.34 -12.28 3.69
C LYS A 122 15.27 -12.00 2.65
N LEU A 123 15.65 -11.30 1.58
CA LEU A 123 14.78 -10.97 0.47
C LEU A 123 15.15 -11.86 -0.72
N GLU A 124 14.19 -12.60 -1.24
CA GLU A 124 14.38 -13.53 -2.36
C GLU A 124 13.41 -13.15 -3.50
N PRO A 125 13.91 -13.02 -4.75
CA PRO A 125 13.05 -12.70 -5.87
C PRO A 125 12.12 -13.87 -6.18
N LEU A 126 10.87 -13.56 -6.56
CA LEU A 126 9.87 -14.51 -7.00
C LEU A 126 9.50 -14.28 -8.48
N PRO A 127 8.86 -15.24 -9.14
CA PRO A 127 8.33 -15.07 -10.48
C PRO A 127 7.34 -13.89 -10.54
N ARG A 128 7.28 -13.23 -11.70
CA ARG A 128 6.38 -12.10 -11.92
C ARG A 128 4.93 -12.49 -11.67
N GLY A 129 4.23 -11.67 -10.90
CA GLY A 129 2.83 -11.87 -10.50
C GLY A 129 2.66 -12.70 -9.23
N SER A 130 3.75 -13.06 -8.53
CA SER A 130 3.68 -13.79 -7.26
C SER A 130 3.28 -12.92 -6.07
N GLY A 131 3.39 -11.59 -6.19
CA GLY A 131 3.14 -10.67 -5.10
C GLY A 131 4.18 -10.76 -3.99
N MET A 132 3.85 -10.22 -2.82
CA MET A 132 4.68 -10.28 -1.62
C MET A 132 4.38 -11.54 -0.84
N GLN A 133 5.43 -12.23 -0.38
CA GLN A 133 5.32 -13.39 0.51
C GLN A 133 6.17 -13.16 1.75
N PHE A 134 5.64 -13.57 2.90
CA PHE A 134 6.31 -13.41 4.19
C PHE A 134 6.47 -14.76 4.88
N ALA A 135 7.62 -14.97 5.51
CA ALA A 135 7.91 -16.16 6.27
C ALA A 135 8.82 -15.84 7.47
N ALA A 136 8.89 -16.73 8.42
CA ALA A 136 9.85 -16.68 9.51
C ALA A 136 10.70 -17.95 9.51
N ASP A 137 12.02 -17.79 9.61
CA ASP A 137 12.99 -18.87 9.78
C ASP A 137 13.77 -18.66 11.08
N CYS A 138 13.04 -18.49 12.18
CA CYS A 138 13.60 -18.33 13.50
C CYS A 138 13.10 -19.45 14.41
N ARG A 139 14.02 -20.07 15.17
CA ARG A 139 13.67 -21.11 16.13
C ARG A 139 12.92 -20.50 17.31
N GLU A 140 11.92 -21.23 17.80
CA GLU A 140 11.11 -20.81 18.95
C GLU A 140 11.94 -20.63 20.24
N GLU A 141 13.04 -21.37 20.34
CA GLU A 141 14.00 -21.26 21.46
C GLU A 141 14.76 -19.91 21.47
N VAL A 142 14.90 -19.27 20.30
CA VAL A 142 15.56 -17.97 20.15
C VAL A 142 14.55 -16.84 20.32
N LEU A 143 13.38 -16.97 19.70
CA LEU A 143 12.31 -15.99 19.76
C LEU A 143 10.95 -16.69 19.78
N ASP A 144 10.14 -16.41 20.80
CA ASP A 144 8.79 -16.95 20.93
C ASP A 144 7.93 -16.66 19.70
N LYS A 145 7.05 -17.61 19.34
CA LYS A 145 6.17 -17.52 18.15
C LYS A 145 5.28 -16.28 18.13
N ASN A 146 4.89 -15.77 19.27
CA ASN A 146 4.05 -14.58 19.31
C ASN A 146 4.84 -13.35 18.83
N TRP A 147 6.12 -13.25 19.21
CA TRP A 147 6.99 -12.18 18.73
C TRP A 147 7.30 -12.33 17.25
N GLN A 148 7.57 -13.56 16.77
CA GLN A 148 7.75 -13.82 15.35
C GLN A 148 6.53 -13.38 14.53
N ARG A 149 5.34 -13.75 14.99
CA ARG A 149 4.07 -13.35 14.35
C ARG A 149 3.87 -11.84 14.37
N LEU A 150 4.21 -11.17 15.46
CA LEU A 150 4.11 -9.71 15.58
C LEU A 150 5.00 -9.02 14.55
N VAL A 151 6.24 -9.48 14.38
CA VAL A 151 7.16 -8.93 13.36
C VAL A 151 6.59 -9.14 11.96
N LEU A 152 6.09 -10.34 11.64
CA LEU A 152 5.47 -10.61 10.34
C LEU A 152 4.27 -9.72 10.08
N THR A 153 3.36 -9.57 11.05
CA THR A 153 2.19 -8.69 10.93
C THR A 153 2.61 -7.26 10.60
N HIS A 154 3.61 -6.70 11.27
CA HIS A 154 4.09 -5.35 10.97
C HIS A 154 4.78 -5.22 9.60
N LEU A 155 5.37 -6.30 9.10
CA LEU A 155 5.91 -6.33 7.73
C LEU A 155 4.78 -6.39 6.69
N GLU A 156 3.71 -7.15 6.96
CA GLU A 156 2.57 -7.31 6.04
C GLU A 156 1.69 -6.05 5.97
N GLU A 157 1.49 -5.37 7.11
CA GLU A 157 0.64 -4.17 7.19
C GLU A 157 1.22 -2.96 6.47
N LYS A 158 2.54 -2.91 6.29
CA LYS A 158 3.22 -1.77 5.68
C LYS A 158 3.48 -1.99 4.20
N GLN A 159 3.05 -1.04 3.37
CA GLN A 159 3.47 -1.00 1.98
C GLN A 159 4.95 -0.61 1.91
N HIS A 160 5.78 -1.55 1.45
CA HIS A 160 7.21 -1.32 1.25
C HIS A 160 7.44 -0.69 -0.12
N VAL A 161 8.36 0.27 -0.17
CA VAL A 161 8.71 0.96 -1.42
C VAL A 161 10.15 0.68 -1.80
N GLY A 162 10.40 0.64 -3.10
CA GLY A 162 11.73 0.43 -3.65
C GLY A 162 12.59 1.70 -3.59
N VAL A 163 13.88 1.54 -3.80
CA VAL A 163 14.88 2.62 -3.69
C VAL A 163 15.13 3.35 -5.02
N LEU A 164 14.68 2.79 -6.15
CA LEU A 164 14.96 3.37 -7.46
C LEU A 164 13.98 4.49 -7.81
N MET A 165 12.70 4.24 -7.63
CA MET A 165 11.61 5.16 -8.00
C MET A 165 10.67 5.44 -6.83
N GLY A 166 10.83 4.77 -5.70
CA GLY A 166 9.87 4.80 -4.61
C GLY A 166 8.57 4.06 -4.93
N ALA A 167 8.57 3.22 -5.95
CA ALA A 167 7.40 2.43 -6.32
C ALA A 167 7.19 1.26 -5.34
N PRO A 168 5.94 0.79 -5.17
CA PRO A 168 5.65 -0.34 -4.30
C PRO A 168 6.45 -1.59 -4.70
N LEU A 169 6.98 -2.30 -3.70
CA LEU A 169 7.68 -3.57 -3.91
C LEU A 169 6.69 -4.70 -4.22
N THR A 170 7.09 -5.62 -5.08
CA THR A 170 6.31 -6.81 -5.44
C THR A 170 7.23 -7.99 -5.83
N ASP A 171 6.64 -9.16 -5.97
CA ASP A 171 7.28 -10.37 -6.48
C ASP A 171 8.57 -10.75 -5.73
N MET A 172 8.48 -10.72 -4.42
CA MET A 172 9.56 -11.17 -3.55
C MET A 172 9.05 -11.86 -2.30
N LYS A 173 9.91 -12.70 -1.72
CA LYS A 173 9.71 -13.31 -0.43
C LYS A 173 10.63 -12.65 0.59
N ILE A 174 10.07 -12.27 1.72
CA ILE A 174 10.79 -11.77 2.89
C ILE A 174 10.74 -12.85 3.98
N THR A 175 11.92 -13.29 4.42
CA THR A 175 12.05 -14.32 5.45
C THR A 175 12.86 -13.81 6.61
#